data_051bba421e23e4fe56ba64088349751e
#
_entry.id   051bba421e23e4fe56ba64088349751e
#
_cell.length_a   1.000
_cell.length_b   1.000
_cell.length_c   1.000
_cell.angle_alpha   90.00
_cell.angle_beta   90.00
_cell.angle_gamma   90.00
#
_symmetry.space_group_name_H-M   'P 1'
#
loop_
_entity.id
_entity.type
_entity.pdbx_description
1 polymer ?
#
loop_
_entity_poly.entity_id
_entity_poly.type
_entity_poly.pdbx_seq_one_letter_code
_entity_poly.pdbx_strand_id
1 'polypeptide(L)'
;AYQEQTGQPLITNPQEQAQYEDEAEDVKKTLSRRPSAKKILYGKGGSARVEITQQQFEEAAEPLVGRTEMLIDVSLQEIGCSAQKIDQVLLVGGSTRIPLVQQRLTEKFGKPPVMAVNVDECVALGAAIHAGLTLLRNHPEQVEAGIAGGLRDIKLKDVCNHSYGTLCAPIDETTGKHVIRNSIILKKNTPLPCEAMQTFYTMCDGQTELQVTITQGEDEDPDFVNKIATEIFELPPHRPANRPIVVRYSYDLNQRMHCSFCDEESGRILEVDLALSESGAALEKSIQQKTEEIARFQVH
;
A
#
# COMPACT_ATOMS: atom_id res chain seq x y z
N ALA A 1 -10.14 28.86 -20.74
CA ALA A 1 -11.36 28.86 -21.60
C ALA A 1 -12.52 29.58 -20.93
N TYR A 2 -13.06 29.18 -19.75
CA TYR A 2 -14.18 29.88 -19.10
C TYR A 2 -13.79 31.31 -18.74
N GLN A 3 -12.68 31.50 -18.06
CA GLN A 3 -12.18 32.82 -17.63
C GLN A 3 -11.87 33.74 -18.83
N GLU A 4 -11.38 33.18 -19.93
CA GLU A 4 -11.13 33.94 -21.15
C GLU A 4 -12.42 34.46 -21.81
N GLN A 5 -13.53 33.71 -21.71
CA GLN A 5 -14.82 34.10 -22.29
C GLN A 5 -15.63 35.04 -21.38
N THR A 6 -15.51 34.90 -20.07
CA THR A 6 -16.36 35.57 -19.10
C THR A 6 -15.66 36.66 -18.26
N GLY A 7 -14.30 36.65 -18.27
CA GLY A 7 -13.50 37.54 -17.45
C GLY A 7 -13.46 37.18 -15.95
N GLN A 8 -14.16 36.11 -15.54
CA GLN A 8 -14.28 35.67 -14.14
C GLN A 8 -13.78 34.25 -13.96
N PRO A 9 -13.22 33.88 -12.79
CA PRO A 9 -12.85 32.52 -12.50
C PRO A 9 -14.09 31.61 -12.42
N LEU A 10 -13.95 30.36 -12.86
CA LEU A 10 -15.03 29.39 -12.80
C LEU A 10 -15.28 28.90 -11.37
N ILE A 11 -14.21 28.65 -10.62
CA ILE A 11 -14.23 28.13 -9.27
C ILE A 11 -13.85 29.23 -8.29
N THR A 12 -14.71 29.52 -7.33
CA THR A 12 -14.50 30.56 -6.30
C THR A 12 -14.66 30.03 -4.87
N ASN A 13 -15.16 28.82 -4.71
CA ASN A 13 -15.37 28.16 -3.41
C ASN A 13 -15.28 26.63 -3.52
N PRO A 14 -15.12 25.89 -2.40
CA PRO A 14 -15.00 24.44 -2.39
C PRO A 14 -16.22 23.69 -2.93
N GLN A 15 -17.43 24.23 -2.82
CA GLN A 15 -18.65 23.60 -3.32
C GLN A 15 -18.69 23.60 -4.86
N GLU A 16 -18.33 24.76 -5.46
CA GLU A 16 -18.17 24.86 -6.91
C GLU A 16 -17.07 23.92 -7.41
N GLN A 17 -15.96 23.78 -6.66
CA GLN A 17 -14.90 22.86 -7.00
C GLN A 17 -15.40 21.41 -7.07
N ALA A 18 -16.10 20.93 -6.05
CA ALA A 18 -16.63 19.56 -6.02
C ALA A 18 -17.61 19.30 -7.19
N GLN A 19 -18.47 20.28 -7.50
CA GLN A 19 -19.39 20.18 -8.65
C GLN A 19 -18.62 20.01 -9.98
N TYR A 20 -17.56 20.80 -10.18
CA TYR A 20 -16.79 20.74 -11.43
C TYR A 20 -15.84 19.55 -11.50
N GLU A 21 -15.46 18.96 -10.38
CA GLU A 21 -14.72 17.69 -10.35
C GLU A 21 -15.56 16.55 -10.93
N ASP A 22 -16.85 16.45 -10.58
CA ASP A 22 -17.77 15.48 -11.17
C ASP A 22 -17.96 15.71 -12.68
N GLU A 23 -18.11 16.98 -13.09
CA GLU A 23 -18.22 17.31 -14.51
C GLU A 23 -16.93 17.01 -15.29
N ALA A 24 -15.78 17.25 -14.69
CA ALA A 24 -14.47 16.92 -15.27
C ALA A 24 -14.29 15.40 -15.43
N GLU A 25 -14.76 14.61 -14.46
CA GLU A 25 -14.75 13.15 -14.55
C GLU A 25 -15.59 12.66 -15.74
N ASP A 26 -16.77 13.24 -15.96
CA ASP A 26 -17.61 12.93 -17.13
C ASP A 26 -16.94 13.30 -18.45
N VAL A 27 -16.25 14.44 -18.51
CA VAL A 27 -15.46 14.85 -19.66
C VAL A 27 -14.33 13.87 -19.90
N LYS A 28 -13.58 13.49 -18.88
CA LYS A 28 -12.52 12.48 -18.94
C LYS A 28 -13.03 11.15 -19.52
N LYS A 29 -14.16 10.64 -19.03
CA LYS A 29 -14.81 9.42 -19.55
C LYS A 29 -15.20 9.56 -21.01
N THR A 30 -15.70 10.74 -21.41
CA THR A 30 -16.06 11.03 -22.81
C THR A 30 -14.84 11.04 -23.72
N LEU A 31 -13.75 11.69 -23.28
CA LEU A 31 -12.49 11.80 -24.04
C LEU A 31 -11.74 10.46 -24.16
N SER A 32 -12.02 9.51 -23.29
CA SER A 32 -11.51 8.13 -23.45
C SER A 32 -12.15 7.38 -24.63
N ARG A 33 -13.25 7.92 -25.22
CA ARG A 33 -14.02 7.27 -26.30
C ARG A 33 -14.26 8.16 -27.50
N ARG A 34 -14.08 9.48 -27.38
CA ARG A 34 -14.38 10.46 -28.41
C ARG A 34 -13.24 11.47 -28.53
N PRO A 35 -13.01 12.01 -29.73
CA PRO A 35 -11.92 12.96 -30.00
C PRO A 35 -12.13 14.32 -29.33
N SER A 36 -13.35 14.68 -28.95
CA SER A 36 -13.64 15.90 -28.22
C SER A 36 -14.89 15.77 -27.33
N ALA A 37 -14.94 16.61 -26.30
CA ALA A 37 -16.09 16.77 -25.41
C ALA A 37 -16.49 18.25 -25.36
N LYS A 38 -17.80 18.52 -25.42
CA LYS A 38 -18.36 19.88 -25.32
C LYS A 38 -19.19 20.01 -24.05
N LYS A 39 -18.91 21.03 -23.27
CA LYS A 39 -19.65 21.35 -22.04
C LYS A 39 -20.03 22.81 -22.02
N ILE A 40 -21.17 23.12 -21.40
CA ILE A 40 -21.55 24.50 -21.04
C ILE A 40 -21.31 24.63 -19.55
N LEU A 41 -20.38 25.47 -19.17
CA LEU A 41 -20.03 25.75 -17.77
C LEU A 41 -20.78 27.02 -17.31
N TYR A 42 -21.33 26.95 -16.12
CA TYR A 42 -22.11 28.04 -15.51
C TYR A 42 -21.38 28.53 -14.25
N GLY A 43 -20.98 29.77 -14.21
CA GLY A 43 -20.33 30.38 -13.05
C GLY A 43 -20.81 31.83 -12.85
N LYS A 44 -20.18 32.54 -11.91
CA LYS A 44 -20.56 33.93 -11.57
C LYS A 44 -20.44 34.91 -12.75
N GLY A 45 -19.58 34.60 -13.72
CA GLY A 45 -19.44 35.41 -14.95
C GLY A 45 -20.45 35.07 -16.05
N GLY A 46 -21.41 34.16 -15.80
CA GLY A 46 -22.38 33.72 -16.79
C GLY A 46 -22.08 32.30 -17.27
N SER A 47 -22.48 32.00 -18.52
CA SER A 47 -22.23 30.70 -19.14
C SER A 47 -21.16 30.82 -20.22
N ALA A 48 -20.31 29.77 -20.31
CA ALA A 48 -19.33 29.63 -21.36
C ALA A 48 -19.40 28.24 -22.00
N ARG A 49 -19.31 28.18 -23.33
CA ARG A 49 -19.20 26.90 -24.04
C ARG A 49 -17.71 26.54 -24.19
N VAL A 50 -17.34 25.41 -23.62
CA VAL A 50 -15.97 24.91 -23.67
C VAL A 50 -15.95 23.61 -24.47
N GLU A 51 -15.00 23.49 -25.37
CA GLU A 51 -14.67 22.25 -26.08
C GLU A 51 -13.26 21.84 -25.65
N ILE A 52 -13.12 20.59 -25.23
CA ILE A 52 -11.86 19.99 -24.83
C ILE A 52 -11.60 18.84 -25.79
N THR A 53 -10.42 18.80 -26.39
CA THR A 53 -10.00 17.71 -27.25
C THR A 53 -9.31 16.61 -26.45
N GLN A 54 -9.33 15.38 -27.00
CA GLN A 54 -8.57 14.25 -26.44
C GLN A 54 -7.08 14.60 -26.34
N GLN A 55 -6.51 15.24 -27.35
CA GLN A 55 -5.12 15.66 -27.36
C GLN A 55 -4.79 16.60 -26.19
N GLN A 56 -5.60 17.62 -25.92
CA GLN A 56 -5.39 18.53 -24.79
C GLN A 56 -5.46 17.81 -23.44
N PHE A 57 -6.35 16.82 -23.35
CA PHE A 57 -6.45 16.00 -22.14
C PHE A 57 -5.21 15.10 -21.97
N GLU A 58 -4.75 14.47 -23.04
CA GLU A 58 -3.56 13.60 -23.03
C GLU A 58 -2.29 14.39 -22.72
N GLU A 59 -2.12 15.59 -23.27
CA GLU A 59 -1.03 16.50 -22.94
C GLU A 59 -1.04 16.88 -21.43
N ALA A 60 -2.23 17.09 -20.84
CA ALA A 60 -2.35 17.37 -19.41
C ALA A 60 -2.10 16.13 -18.53
N ALA A 61 -2.40 14.93 -19.03
CA ALA A 61 -2.20 13.66 -18.33
C ALA A 61 -0.78 13.12 -18.45
N GLU A 62 -0.01 13.54 -19.45
CA GLU A 62 1.34 13.05 -19.76
C GLU A 62 2.28 12.99 -18.55
N PRO A 63 2.38 14.02 -17.67
CA PRO A 63 3.25 13.96 -16.51
C PRO A 63 2.85 12.88 -15.51
N LEU A 64 1.55 12.58 -15.38
CA LEU A 64 1.04 11.53 -14.48
C LEU A 64 1.33 10.13 -15.04
N VAL A 65 1.14 9.95 -16.35
CA VAL A 65 1.47 8.70 -17.04
C VAL A 65 2.97 8.44 -16.99
N GLY A 66 3.80 9.45 -17.24
CA GLY A 66 5.26 9.34 -17.15
C GLY A 66 5.74 8.92 -15.75
N ARG A 67 5.12 9.45 -14.67
CA ARG A 67 5.42 8.99 -13.30
C ARG A 67 5.07 7.50 -13.11
N THR A 68 3.96 7.04 -13.69
CA THR A 68 3.59 5.62 -13.63
C THR A 68 4.61 4.75 -14.38
N GLU A 69 5.10 5.21 -15.54
CA GLU A 69 6.15 4.51 -16.28
C GLU A 69 7.45 4.38 -15.49
N MET A 70 7.84 5.42 -14.76
CA MET A 70 9.01 5.37 -13.86
C MET A 70 8.81 4.33 -12.75
N LEU A 71 7.62 4.23 -12.15
CA LEU A 71 7.33 3.22 -11.14
C LEU A 71 7.38 1.80 -11.71
N ILE A 72 6.95 1.61 -12.96
CA ILE A 72 7.09 0.33 -13.66
C ILE A 72 8.57 -0.02 -13.82
N ASP A 73 9.41 0.94 -14.24
CA ASP A 73 10.85 0.72 -14.41
C ASP A 73 11.53 0.33 -13.10
N VAL A 74 11.22 1.04 -12.01
CA VAL A 74 11.72 0.69 -10.66
C VAL A 74 11.30 -0.72 -10.28
N SER A 75 10.03 -1.10 -10.47
CA SER A 75 9.53 -2.43 -10.14
C SER A 75 10.21 -3.53 -10.95
N LEU A 76 10.44 -3.30 -12.25
CA LEU A 76 11.15 -4.24 -13.11
C LEU A 76 12.63 -4.38 -12.70
N GLN A 77 13.27 -3.29 -12.32
CA GLN A 77 14.64 -3.27 -11.85
C GLN A 77 14.80 -4.02 -10.52
N GLU A 78 13.90 -3.83 -9.56
CA GLU A 78 13.90 -4.53 -8.27
C GLU A 78 13.91 -6.06 -8.42
N ILE A 79 13.19 -6.60 -9.41
CA ILE A 79 13.13 -8.04 -9.67
C ILE A 79 14.14 -8.52 -10.73
N GLY A 80 15.01 -7.62 -11.24
CA GLY A 80 15.98 -7.94 -12.29
C GLY A 80 15.34 -8.43 -13.59
N CYS A 81 14.13 -7.95 -13.92
CA CYS A 81 13.36 -8.35 -15.08
C CYS A 81 13.32 -7.23 -16.12
N SER A 82 13.43 -7.58 -17.41
CA SER A 82 13.23 -6.63 -18.48
C SER A 82 11.76 -6.64 -18.97
N ALA A 83 11.28 -5.51 -19.49
CA ALA A 83 9.91 -5.38 -19.99
C ALA A 83 9.54 -6.45 -21.04
N GLN A 84 10.51 -6.87 -21.87
CA GLN A 84 10.34 -7.90 -22.90
C GLN A 84 10.08 -9.30 -22.36
N LYS A 85 10.49 -9.58 -21.12
CA LYS A 85 10.25 -10.87 -20.44
C LYS A 85 8.88 -10.96 -19.75
N ILE A 86 8.14 -9.86 -19.71
CA ILE A 86 6.77 -9.87 -19.18
C ILE A 86 5.86 -10.54 -20.23
N ASP A 87 5.18 -11.60 -19.88
CA ASP A 87 4.29 -12.32 -20.78
C ASP A 87 3.02 -11.54 -21.10
N GLN A 88 2.39 -10.95 -20.09
CA GLN A 88 1.15 -10.18 -20.25
C GLN A 88 1.13 -8.97 -19.30
N VAL A 89 0.56 -7.87 -19.80
CA VAL A 89 0.26 -6.67 -19.00
C VAL A 89 -1.25 -6.59 -18.83
N LEU A 90 -1.71 -6.74 -17.60
CA LEU A 90 -3.14 -6.67 -17.26
C LEU A 90 -3.49 -5.26 -16.81
N LEU A 91 -4.53 -4.68 -17.40
CA LEU A 91 -5.05 -3.38 -17.03
C LEU A 91 -6.21 -3.51 -16.06
N VAL A 92 -6.10 -2.80 -14.91
CA VAL A 92 -7.09 -2.77 -13.84
C VAL A 92 -7.38 -1.33 -13.45
N GLY A 93 -8.66 -1.01 -13.24
CA GLY A 93 -9.13 0.32 -12.84
C GLY A 93 -9.53 1.22 -14.01
N GLY A 94 -10.47 2.13 -13.75
CA GLY A 94 -11.12 2.96 -14.78
C GLY A 94 -10.18 3.86 -15.58
N SER A 95 -9.08 4.35 -14.98
CA SER A 95 -8.09 5.20 -15.65
C SER A 95 -7.31 4.46 -16.78
N THR A 96 -7.29 3.14 -16.76
CA THR A 96 -6.66 2.34 -17.81
C THR A 96 -7.41 2.38 -19.15
N ARG A 97 -8.63 2.95 -19.14
CA ARG A 97 -9.42 3.20 -20.36
C ARG A 97 -8.91 4.40 -21.18
N ILE A 98 -8.00 5.20 -20.63
CA ILE A 98 -7.40 6.36 -21.31
C ILE A 98 -6.49 5.84 -22.41
N PRO A 99 -6.68 6.27 -23.70
CA PRO A 99 -5.89 5.77 -24.82
C PRO A 99 -4.39 5.96 -24.66
N LEU A 100 -3.96 7.09 -24.13
CA LEU A 100 -2.55 7.39 -23.84
C LEU A 100 -1.91 6.30 -22.97
N VAL A 101 -2.60 5.82 -21.91
CA VAL A 101 -2.08 4.77 -21.03
C VAL A 101 -1.84 3.48 -21.81
N GLN A 102 -2.80 3.08 -22.65
CA GLN A 102 -2.68 1.86 -23.46
C GLN A 102 -1.56 1.96 -24.49
N GLN A 103 -1.44 3.12 -25.13
CA GLN A 103 -0.39 3.40 -26.09
C GLN A 103 0.99 3.30 -25.46
N ARG A 104 1.22 4.02 -24.34
CA ARG A 104 2.50 4.05 -23.64
C ARG A 104 2.93 2.65 -23.15
N LEU A 105 1.99 1.88 -22.63
CA LEU A 105 2.28 0.50 -22.22
C LEU A 105 2.58 -0.39 -23.42
N THR A 106 1.88 -0.21 -24.54
CA THR A 106 2.18 -0.95 -25.78
C THR A 106 3.59 -0.64 -26.27
N GLU A 107 3.98 0.63 -26.28
CA GLU A 107 5.33 1.05 -26.67
C GLU A 107 6.40 0.46 -25.73
N LYS A 108 6.17 0.53 -24.40
CA LYS A 108 7.10 0.05 -23.38
C LYS A 108 7.31 -1.46 -23.41
N PHE A 109 6.24 -2.24 -23.52
CA PHE A 109 6.29 -3.70 -23.47
C PHE A 109 6.37 -4.37 -24.87
N GLY A 110 6.25 -3.61 -25.94
CA GLY A 110 6.26 -4.12 -27.32
C GLY A 110 5.04 -4.97 -27.69
N LYS A 111 3.99 -4.94 -26.87
CA LYS A 111 2.74 -5.69 -27.07
C LYS A 111 1.57 -4.97 -26.40
N PRO A 112 0.35 -5.09 -26.96
CA PRO A 112 -0.81 -4.45 -26.37
C PRO A 112 -1.15 -5.06 -25.00
N PRO A 113 -1.56 -4.24 -24.05
CA PRO A 113 -2.04 -4.73 -22.76
C PRO A 113 -3.38 -5.48 -22.92
N VAL A 114 -3.64 -6.39 -21.99
CA VAL A 114 -4.84 -7.23 -21.99
C VAL A 114 -5.87 -6.65 -21.01
N MET A 115 -7.08 -6.43 -21.51
CA MET A 115 -8.26 -6.09 -20.72
C MET A 115 -9.15 -7.34 -20.60
N ALA A 116 -8.64 -8.40 -19.97
CA ALA A 116 -9.29 -9.72 -19.93
C ALA A 116 -10.46 -9.80 -18.93
N VAL A 117 -10.59 -8.82 -18.03
CA VAL A 117 -11.64 -8.77 -16.99
C VAL A 117 -12.32 -7.41 -17.01
N ASN A 118 -13.53 -7.35 -16.46
CA ASN A 118 -14.16 -6.06 -16.19
C ASN A 118 -13.28 -5.26 -15.21
N VAL A 119 -12.64 -4.22 -15.72
CA VAL A 119 -11.67 -3.40 -14.97
C VAL A 119 -12.29 -2.70 -13.75
N ASP A 120 -13.62 -2.59 -13.70
CA ASP A 120 -14.36 -1.96 -12.61
C ASP A 120 -14.73 -2.97 -11.51
N GLU A 121 -14.82 -4.28 -11.83
CA GLU A 121 -15.28 -5.33 -10.93
C GLU A 121 -14.15 -6.28 -10.47
N CYS A 122 -13.04 -6.33 -11.17
CA CYS A 122 -11.98 -7.32 -10.92
C CYS A 122 -11.42 -7.28 -9.50
N VAL A 123 -11.37 -6.11 -8.86
CA VAL A 123 -10.93 -5.97 -7.45
C VAL A 123 -11.92 -6.62 -6.51
N ALA A 124 -13.23 -6.36 -6.70
CA ALA A 124 -14.28 -6.96 -5.88
C ALA A 124 -14.36 -8.48 -6.08
N LEU A 125 -14.23 -8.95 -7.32
CA LEU A 125 -14.18 -10.38 -7.65
C LEU A 125 -12.95 -11.05 -7.02
N GLY A 126 -11.79 -10.41 -7.10
CA GLY A 126 -10.56 -10.89 -6.47
C GLY A 126 -10.69 -10.97 -4.94
N ALA A 127 -11.29 -9.96 -4.32
CA ALA A 127 -11.56 -9.94 -2.89
C ALA A 127 -12.52 -11.08 -2.48
N ALA A 128 -13.56 -11.35 -3.28
CA ALA A 128 -14.49 -12.45 -3.04
C ALA A 128 -13.79 -13.82 -3.14
N ILE A 129 -12.90 -14.00 -4.14
CA ILE A 129 -12.09 -15.22 -4.27
C ILE A 129 -11.17 -15.37 -3.06
N HIS A 130 -10.50 -14.31 -2.63
CA HIS A 130 -9.63 -14.32 -1.45
C HIS A 130 -10.38 -14.69 -0.18
N ALA A 131 -11.59 -14.11 0.03
CA ALA A 131 -12.45 -14.45 1.15
C ALA A 131 -12.87 -15.92 1.11
N GLY A 132 -13.23 -16.44 -0.07
CA GLY A 132 -13.57 -17.85 -0.27
C GLY A 132 -12.40 -18.79 0.04
N LEU A 133 -11.17 -18.45 -0.38
CA LEU A 133 -9.95 -19.20 -0.06
C LEU A 133 -9.66 -19.21 1.44
N THR A 134 -9.84 -18.07 2.11
CA THR A 134 -9.66 -17.94 3.55
C THR A 134 -10.69 -18.76 4.31
N LEU A 135 -11.95 -18.71 3.89
CA LEU A 135 -13.01 -19.51 4.48
C LEU A 135 -12.78 -21.00 4.26
N LEU A 136 -12.38 -21.42 3.05
CA LEU A 136 -12.07 -22.82 2.75
C LEU A 136 -10.89 -23.36 3.60
N ARG A 137 -9.95 -22.52 3.95
CA ARG A 137 -8.81 -22.88 4.81
C ARG A 137 -9.22 -23.03 6.28
N ASN A 138 -10.00 -22.08 6.80
CA ASN A 138 -10.30 -21.98 8.22
C ASN A 138 -11.58 -22.75 8.61
N HIS A 139 -12.56 -22.78 7.72
CA HIS A 139 -13.91 -23.34 7.94
C HIS A 139 -14.40 -24.05 6.68
N PRO A 140 -13.75 -25.15 6.25
CA PRO A 140 -14.08 -25.85 5.00
C PRO A 140 -15.52 -26.35 4.95
N GLU A 141 -16.12 -26.63 6.10
CA GLU A 141 -17.53 -27.06 6.25
C GLU A 141 -18.55 -25.99 5.89
N GLN A 142 -18.14 -24.71 5.86
CA GLN A 142 -19.02 -23.57 5.53
C GLN A 142 -18.99 -23.24 4.03
N VAL A 143 -18.11 -23.88 3.25
CA VAL A 143 -17.99 -23.63 1.82
C VAL A 143 -18.73 -24.66 1.03
N GLU A 144 -19.65 -24.23 0.18
CA GLU A 144 -20.41 -25.12 -0.70
C GLU A 144 -19.48 -25.92 -1.62
N ALA A 145 -19.76 -27.22 -1.79
CA ALA A 145 -18.88 -28.16 -2.50
C ALA A 145 -18.51 -27.72 -3.93
N GLY A 146 -19.45 -27.09 -4.64
CA GLY A 146 -19.23 -26.55 -5.98
C GLY A 146 -18.19 -25.41 -6.00
N ILE A 147 -18.32 -24.50 -5.04
CA ILE A 147 -17.39 -23.37 -4.86
C ILE A 147 -16.01 -23.88 -4.40
N ALA A 148 -16.00 -24.80 -3.43
CA ALA A 148 -14.77 -25.41 -2.93
C ALA A 148 -13.95 -26.09 -4.03
N GLY A 149 -14.64 -26.76 -4.99
CA GLY A 149 -13.98 -27.37 -6.16
C GLY A 149 -13.23 -26.37 -7.02
N GLY A 150 -13.86 -25.22 -7.32
CA GLY A 150 -13.23 -24.16 -8.13
C GLY A 150 -12.09 -23.44 -7.43
N LEU A 151 -12.11 -23.35 -6.10
CA LEU A 151 -11.09 -22.65 -5.31
C LEU A 151 -9.84 -23.50 -5.02
N ARG A 152 -9.95 -24.85 -5.01
CA ARG A 152 -8.85 -25.75 -4.59
C ARG A 152 -7.59 -25.61 -5.42
N ASP A 153 -7.72 -25.29 -6.70
CA ASP A 153 -6.58 -25.17 -7.62
C ASP A 153 -5.91 -23.80 -7.59
N ILE A 154 -6.54 -22.82 -6.91
CA ILE A 154 -6.01 -21.46 -6.79
C ILE A 154 -5.02 -21.41 -5.64
N LYS A 155 -3.76 -21.10 -5.97
CA LYS A 155 -2.69 -20.88 -4.99
C LYS A 155 -2.38 -19.40 -4.93
N LEU A 156 -2.77 -18.74 -3.85
CA LEU A 156 -2.38 -17.36 -3.56
C LEU A 156 -1.15 -17.38 -2.66
N LYS A 157 -0.14 -16.60 -3.04
CA LYS A 157 1.07 -16.37 -2.24
C LYS A 157 1.20 -14.87 -2.03
N ASP A 158 1.02 -14.44 -0.80
CA ASP A 158 1.31 -13.07 -0.40
C ASP A 158 2.77 -12.92 0.02
N VAL A 159 3.25 -11.70 0.00
CA VAL A 159 4.61 -11.34 0.40
C VAL A 159 4.57 -10.14 1.35
N CYS A 160 5.62 -10.01 2.14
CA CYS A 160 5.87 -8.83 2.96
C CYS A 160 6.06 -7.60 2.06
N ASN A 161 5.21 -6.60 2.19
CA ASN A 161 5.20 -5.43 1.30
C ASN A 161 6.37 -4.46 1.54
N HIS A 162 6.93 -4.47 2.76
CA HIS A 162 8.00 -3.60 3.18
C HIS A 162 9.04 -4.38 3.98
N SER A 163 10.25 -3.85 4.05
CA SER A 163 11.24 -4.31 5.02
C SER A 163 10.93 -3.70 6.38
N TYR A 164 10.99 -4.53 7.43
CA TYR A 164 10.78 -4.12 8.81
C TYR A 164 12.01 -4.41 9.64
N GLY A 165 12.36 -3.48 10.50
CA GLY A 165 13.55 -3.53 11.32
C GLY A 165 13.38 -2.90 12.68
N THR A 166 14.50 -2.74 13.37
CA THR A 166 14.58 -2.03 14.64
C THR A 166 15.81 -1.14 14.66
N LEU A 167 15.76 -0.08 15.47
CA LEU A 167 16.94 0.75 15.69
C LEU A 167 17.88 0.06 16.67
N CYS A 168 19.15 0.01 16.31
CA CYS A 168 20.23 -0.48 17.15
C CYS A 168 21.40 0.52 17.13
N ALA A 169 22.32 0.38 18.06
CA ALA A 169 23.46 1.25 18.17
C ALA A 169 24.79 0.47 18.17
N PRO A 170 25.18 -0.11 17.02
CA PRO A 170 26.46 -0.80 16.90
C PRO A 170 27.63 0.17 17.12
N ILE A 171 28.78 -0.37 17.44
CA ILE A 171 30.03 0.40 17.47
C ILE A 171 30.50 0.59 16.05
N ASP A 172 30.68 1.82 15.64
CA ASP A 172 31.28 2.17 14.37
C ASP A 172 32.78 1.86 14.41
N GLU A 173 33.27 1.01 13.53
CA GLU A 173 34.65 0.53 13.51
C GLU A 173 35.67 1.65 13.28
N THR A 174 35.27 2.73 12.61
CA THR A 174 36.14 3.85 12.27
C THR A 174 36.30 4.82 13.42
N THR A 175 35.20 5.12 14.10
CA THR A 175 35.16 6.14 15.16
C THR A 175 35.22 5.56 16.58
N GLY A 176 34.96 4.26 16.75
CA GLY A 176 34.85 3.59 18.05
C GLY A 176 33.62 4.05 18.85
N LYS A 177 32.67 4.77 18.25
CA LYS A 177 31.47 5.29 18.93
C LYS A 177 30.25 4.49 18.53
N HIS A 178 29.27 4.47 19.40
CA HIS A 178 27.95 3.96 19.06
C HIS A 178 27.25 4.89 18.06
N VAL A 179 26.76 4.33 16.98
CA VAL A 179 25.99 5.03 15.93
C VAL A 179 24.65 4.35 15.77
N ILE A 180 23.57 5.12 15.84
CA ILE A 180 22.23 4.58 15.67
C ILE A 180 22.06 4.21 14.19
N ARG A 181 21.63 2.95 13.93
CA ARG A 181 21.34 2.43 12.62
C ARG A 181 20.04 1.63 12.63
N ASN A 182 19.41 1.56 11.48
CA ASN A 182 18.31 0.65 11.25
C ASN A 182 18.84 -0.74 10.89
N SER A 183 18.40 -1.77 11.63
CA SER A 183 18.72 -3.17 11.34
C SER A 183 17.47 -3.87 10.83
N ILE A 184 17.49 -4.34 9.58
CA ILE A 184 16.35 -5.01 8.95
C ILE A 184 16.27 -6.44 9.48
N ILE A 185 15.10 -6.80 10.01
CA ILE A 185 14.78 -8.14 10.53
C ILE A 185 13.96 -8.94 9.51
N LEU A 186 12.86 -8.36 9.02
CA LEU A 186 12.06 -8.93 7.94
C LEU A 186 12.29 -8.16 6.66
N LYS A 187 12.65 -8.86 5.59
CA LYS A 187 12.88 -8.25 4.28
C LYS A 187 11.61 -8.19 3.44
N LYS A 188 11.46 -7.11 2.69
CA LYS A 188 10.47 -6.97 1.61
C LYS A 188 10.50 -8.21 0.69
N ASN A 189 9.35 -8.57 0.13
CA ASN A 189 9.15 -9.70 -0.77
C ASN A 189 9.36 -11.09 -0.13
N THR A 190 9.51 -11.19 1.21
CA THR A 190 9.50 -12.48 1.89
C THR A 190 8.09 -13.08 1.83
N PRO A 191 7.92 -14.35 1.37
CA PRO A 191 6.60 -14.99 1.30
C PRO A 191 5.94 -15.13 2.67
N LEU A 192 4.62 -14.88 2.73
CA LEU A 192 3.82 -14.99 3.94
C LEU A 192 3.24 -16.41 4.12
N PRO A 193 3.03 -16.90 5.36
CA PRO A 193 3.46 -16.28 6.61
C PRO A 193 4.97 -16.38 6.78
N CYS A 194 5.58 -15.41 7.45
CA CYS A 194 7.02 -15.45 7.69
C CYS A 194 7.36 -15.01 9.11
N GLU A 195 8.52 -15.46 9.56
CA GLU A 195 9.11 -15.11 10.84
C GLU A 195 10.60 -14.92 10.67
N ALA A 196 11.16 -13.93 11.35
CA ALA A 196 12.59 -13.72 11.43
C ALA A 196 12.96 -13.24 12.82
N MET A 197 14.17 -13.57 13.27
CA MET A 197 14.67 -13.14 14.55
C MET A 197 16.13 -12.69 14.42
N GLN A 198 16.50 -11.77 15.30
CA GLN A 198 17.86 -11.28 15.43
C GLN A 198 18.16 -10.98 16.89
N THR A 199 19.39 -11.31 17.34
CA THR A 199 19.82 -11.03 18.70
C THR A 199 20.59 -9.72 18.74
N PHE A 200 20.21 -8.86 19.68
CA PHE A 200 20.90 -7.64 20.04
C PHE A 200 21.42 -7.75 21.46
N TYR A 201 22.25 -6.81 21.89
CA TYR A 201 22.89 -6.86 23.20
C TYR A 201 22.75 -5.55 23.92
N THR A 202 22.61 -5.61 25.25
CA THR A 202 22.64 -4.41 26.11
C THR A 202 24.01 -3.72 26.04
N MET A 203 24.00 -2.38 26.10
CA MET A 203 25.19 -1.55 25.80
C MET A 203 26.03 -1.25 27.04
N CYS A 204 25.46 -1.17 28.23
CA CYS A 204 26.16 -0.75 29.45
C CYS A 204 25.73 -1.57 30.64
N ASP A 205 26.61 -1.57 31.66
CA ASP A 205 26.32 -2.17 32.95
C ASP A 205 25.16 -1.44 33.63
N GLY A 206 24.27 -2.22 34.25
CA GLY A 206 23.12 -1.67 34.96
C GLY A 206 22.03 -1.08 34.10
N GLN A 207 22.01 -1.38 32.79
CA GLN A 207 20.94 -0.93 31.88
C GLN A 207 19.60 -1.50 32.34
N THR A 208 18.66 -0.62 32.69
CA THR A 208 17.32 -0.99 33.19
C THR A 208 16.21 -0.75 32.21
N GLU A 209 16.50 -0.05 31.09
CA GLU A 209 15.53 0.28 30.09
C GLU A 209 16.16 0.13 28.69
N LEU A 210 15.35 -0.32 27.75
CA LEU A 210 15.70 -0.38 26.33
C LEU A 210 14.58 0.28 25.54
N GLN A 211 14.91 1.36 24.84
CA GLN A 211 13.99 1.93 23.85
C GLN A 211 13.98 1.04 22.61
N VAL A 212 12.86 0.39 22.35
CA VAL A 212 12.64 -0.41 21.15
C VAL A 212 11.85 0.40 20.15
N THR A 213 12.37 0.54 18.93
CA THR A 213 11.71 1.29 17.85
C THR A 213 11.54 0.36 16.66
N ILE A 214 10.30 0.12 16.27
CA ILE A 214 9.97 -0.68 15.10
C ILE A 214 9.97 0.24 13.88
N THR A 215 10.69 -0.14 12.86
CA THR A 215 10.91 0.64 11.65
C THR A 215 10.37 -0.04 10.41
N GLN A 216 10.03 0.77 9.40
CA GLN A 216 9.65 0.34 8.06
C GLN A 216 10.52 1.09 7.05
N GLY A 217 11.31 0.36 6.27
CA GLY A 217 12.22 0.92 5.27
C GLY A 217 13.46 0.07 5.10
N GLU A 218 14.24 0.36 4.07
CA GLU A 218 15.42 -0.42 3.70
C GLU A 218 16.74 0.31 3.98
N ASP A 219 16.68 1.61 4.30
CA ASP A 219 17.86 2.41 4.58
C ASP A 219 18.45 2.07 5.95
N GLU A 220 19.77 2.09 6.06
CA GLU A 220 20.46 1.94 7.35
C GLU A 220 20.38 3.22 8.19
N ASP A 221 20.22 4.38 7.55
CA ASP A 221 20.09 5.66 8.23
C ASP A 221 18.67 5.79 8.82
N PRO A 222 18.55 6.01 10.15
CA PRO A 222 17.26 6.13 10.83
C PRO A 222 16.42 7.33 10.39
N ASP A 223 16.99 8.31 9.70
CA ASP A 223 16.26 9.47 9.19
C ASP A 223 15.53 9.19 7.87
N PHE A 224 15.89 8.11 7.18
CA PHE A 224 15.26 7.69 5.91
C PHE A 224 14.32 6.49 6.06
N VAL A 225 13.98 6.09 7.28
CA VAL A 225 13.00 5.04 7.56
C VAL A 225 11.83 5.56 8.38
N ASN A 226 10.64 4.98 8.15
CA ASN A 226 9.48 5.30 8.96
C ASN A 226 9.56 4.61 10.32
N LYS A 227 9.40 5.35 11.41
CA LYS A 227 9.27 4.82 12.77
C LYS A 227 7.80 4.53 13.03
N ILE A 228 7.42 3.25 13.10
CA ILE A 228 6.03 2.82 13.22
C ILE A 228 5.57 2.84 14.67
N ALA A 229 6.41 2.32 15.57
CA ALA A 229 6.13 2.29 17.00
C ALA A 229 7.42 2.45 17.79
N THR A 230 7.32 3.04 18.97
CA THR A 230 8.43 3.18 19.92
C THR A 230 7.89 2.88 21.31
N GLU A 231 8.51 1.89 21.98
CA GLU A 231 8.12 1.41 23.29
C GLU A 231 9.34 1.34 24.20
N ILE A 232 9.11 1.30 25.51
CA ILE A 232 10.16 1.11 26.51
C ILE A 232 10.05 -0.32 27.04
N PHE A 233 11.12 -1.08 26.88
CA PHE A 233 11.27 -2.41 27.44
C PHE A 233 12.09 -2.34 28.73
N GLU A 234 11.44 -2.64 29.87
CA GLU A 234 12.09 -2.64 31.19
C GLU A 234 12.93 -3.89 31.38
N LEU A 235 14.17 -3.71 31.78
CA LEU A 235 15.14 -4.76 32.05
C LEU A 235 15.42 -4.86 33.58
N PRO A 236 15.85 -6.05 34.08
CA PRO A 236 16.27 -6.20 35.47
C PRO A 236 17.48 -5.33 35.78
N PRO A 237 17.54 -4.74 36.98
CA PRO A 237 18.70 -3.93 37.43
C PRO A 237 19.93 -4.78 37.74
N HIS A 238 21.08 -4.14 37.86
CA HIS A 238 22.36 -4.71 38.32
C HIS A 238 22.92 -5.81 37.42
N ARG A 239 22.68 -5.74 36.11
CA ARG A 239 23.21 -6.68 35.14
C ARG A 239 24.43 -6.09 34.40
N PRO A 240 25.42 -6.90 34.04
CA PRO A 240 26.50 -6.44 33.18
C PRO A 240 26.00 -6.15 31.78
N ALA A 241 26.77 -5.38 31.00
CA ALA A 241 26.57 -5.18 29.57
C ALA A 241 26.62 -6.50 28.78
N ASN A 242 26.28 -6.42 27.49
CA ASN A 242 26.30 -7.55 26.55
C ASN A 242 25.34 -8.70 26.93
N ARG A 243 24.15 -8.36 27.45
CA ARG A 243 23.09 -9.36 27.67
C ARG A 243 22.22 -9.48 26.42
N PRO A 244 21.90 -10.71 26.02
CA PRO A 244 21.17 -10.94 24.77
C PRO A 244 19.70 -10.54 24.90
N ILE A 245 19.24 -9.80 23.90
CA ILE A 245 17.84 -9.44 23.67
C ILE A 245 17.46 -9.99 22.32
N VAL A 246 16.59 -10.98 22.29
CA VAL A 246 16.10 -11.57 21.05
C VAL A 246 14.91 -10.78 20.57
N VAL A 247 15.02 -10.24 19.35
CA VAL A 247 13.95 -9.55 18.66
C VAL A 247 13.39 -10.48 17.61
N ARG A 248 12.10 -10.73 17.67
CA ARG A 248 11.39 -11.63 16.75
C ARG A 248 10.26 -10.85 16.09
N TYR A 249 10.19 -10.91 14.77
CA TYR A 249 9.11 -10.37 13.97
C TYR A 249 8.44 -11.50 13.23
N SER A 250 7.12 -11.62 13.35
CA SER A 250 6.30 -12.52 12.55
C SER A 250 5.22 -11.75 11.82
N TYR A 251 4.94 -12.16 10.59
CA TYR A 251 3.98 -11.53 9.71
C TYR A 251 3.01 -12.60 9.19
N ASP A 252 1.75 -12.48 9.56
CA ASP A 252 0.75 -13.50 9.26
C ASP A 252 0.10 -13.31 7.87
N LEU A 253 -0.77 -14.24 7.49
CA LEU A 253 -1.52 -14.19 6.23
C LEU A 253 -2.59 -13.08 6.19
N ASN A 254 -2.96 -12.52 7.34
CA ASN A 254 -3.88 -11.38 7.44
C ASN A 254 -3.13 -10.05 7.40
N GLN A 255 -1.82 -10.09 7.09
CA GLN A 255 -0.93 -8.93 7.07
C GLN A 255 -0.86 -8.20 8.42
N ARG A 256 -0.93 -8.94 9.53
CA ARG A 256 -0.67 -8.45 10.87
C ARG A 256 0.75 -8.79 11.25
N MET A 257 1.45 -7.82 11.81
CA MET A 257 2.80 -8.00 12.29
C MET A 257 2.82 -8.06 13.82
N HIS A 258 3.43 -9.13 14.34
CA HIS A 258 3.68 -9.32 15.76
C HIS A 258 5.18 -9.17 16.01
N CYS A 259 5.55 -8.27 16.89
CA CYS A 259 6.92 -8.02 17.28
C CYS A 259 7.10 -8.41 18.74
N SER A 260 8.09 -9.23 19.05
CA SER A 260 8.45 -9.55 20.42
C SER A 260 9.91 -9.24 20.69
N PHE A 261 10.15 -8.71 21.87
CA PHE A 261 11.47 -8.38 22.40
C PHE A 261 11.65 -9.18 23.68
N CYS A 262 12.54 -10.17 23.67
CA CYS A 262 12.72 -11.10 24.74
C CYS A 262 14.12 -10.94 25.37
N ASP A 263 14.16 -10.70 26.66
CA ASP A 263 15.37 -10.85 27.47
C ASP A 263 15.49 -12.32 27.87
N GLU A 264 16.34 -13.07 27.20
CA GLU A 264 16.49 -14.52 27.45
C GLU A 264 16.93 -14.86 28.87
N GLU A 265 17.63 -13.98 29.53
CA GLU A 265 18.17 -14.23 30.87
C GLU A 265 17.11 -14.10 31.98
N SER A 266 16.25 -13.08 31.88
CA SER A 266 15.16 -12.85 32.84
C SER A 266 13.83 -13.49 32.42
N GLY A 267 13.69 -13.87 31.15
CA GLY A 267 12.43 -14.34 30.59
C GLY A 267 11.38 -13.24 30.40
N ARG A 268 11.74 -11.97 30.56
CA ARG A 268 10.83 -10.86 30.29
C ARG A 268 10.60 -10.71 28.79
N ILE A 269 9.37 -10.45 28.42
CA ILE A 269 8.95 -10.25 27.01
C ILE A 269 8.13 -8.98 26.93
N LEU A 270 8.43 -8.16 25.92
CA LEU A 270 7.57 -7.09 25.45
C LEU A 270 6.99 -7.51 24.09
N GLU A 271 5.69 -7.51 23.97
CA GLU A 271 4.98 -7.81 22.71
C GLU A 271 4.34 -6.55 22.18
N VAL A 272 4.47 -6.32 20.88
CA VAL A 272 3.88 -5.18 20.17
C VAL A 272 3.17 -5.71 18.93
N ASP A 273 1.85 -5.60 18.92
CA ASP A 273 1.03 -5.94 17.76
C ASP A 273 0.81 -4.70 16.90
N LEU A 274 1.26 -4.77 15.66
CA LEU A 274 1.06 -3.70 14.70
C LEU A 274 -0.06 -4.08 13.74
N ALA A 275 -1.19 -3.38 13.88
CA ALA A 275 -2.12 -3.25 12.76
C ALA A 275 -1.49 -2.25 11.78
N LEU A 276 -1.03 -2.72 10.62
CA LEU A 276 -0.21 -1.99 9.65
C LEU A 276 -0.88 -0.78 8.97
N SER A 277 -1.90 -0.22 9.56
CA SER A 277 -2.38 1.13 9.26
C SER A 277 -3.08 1.70 10.50
N GLU A 278 -2.78 2.93 10.86
CA GLU A 278 -3.72 3.74 11.67
C GLU A 278 -5.12 3.76 11.02
N SER A 279 -5.19 3.61 9.69
CA SER A 279 -6.41 3.28 8.95
C SER A 279 -6.97 1.89 9.26
N GLY A 280 -6.21 0.91 9.71
CA GLY A 280 -6.69 -0.43 10.06
C GLY A 280 -7.58 -0.45 11.29
N ALA A 281 -7.17 0.18 12.38
CA ALA A 281 -8.00 0.27 13.59
C ALA A 281 -9.21 1.20 13.38
N ALA A 282 -9.06 2.28 12.60
CA ALA A 282 -10.17 3.13 12.17
C ALA A 282 -11.07 2.41 11.16
N LEU A 283 -10.49 1.59 10.28
CA LEU A 283 -11.21 0.78 9.30
C LEU A 283 -11.96 -0.38 9.98
N GLU A 284 -11.36 -1.08 10.95
CA GLU A 284 -12.06 -2.11 11.73
C GLU A 284 -13.25 -1.54 12.51
N LYS A 285 -13.09 -0.37 13.14
CA LYS A 285 -14.21 0.36 13.77
C LYS A 285 -15.26 0.78 12.75
N SER A 286 -14.84 1.28 11.57
CA SER A 286 -15.74 1.66 10.49
C SER A 286 -16.44 0.45 9.87
N ILE A 287 -15.75 -0.69 9.72
CA ILE A 287 -16.33 -1.94 9.22
C ILE A 287 -17.32 -2.50 10.24
N GLN A 288 -17.01 -2.51 11.54
CA GLN A 288 -17.93 -2.93 12.59
C GLN A 288 -19.17 -2.04 12.62
N GLN A 289 -19.02 -0.71 12.59
CA GLN A 289 -20.16 0.22 12.53
C GLN A 289 -21.01 0.01 11.27
N LYS A 290 -20.40 -0.15 10.10
CA LYS A 290 -21.14 -0.41 8.85
C LYS A 290 -21.79 -1.79 8.83
N THR A 291 -21.16 -2.80 9.44
CA THR A 291 -21.75 -4.14 9.57
C THR A 291 -22.96 -4.11 10.49
N GLU A 292 -22.90 -3.35 11.60
CA GLU A 292 -24.04 -3.12 12.48
C GLU A 292 -25.16 -2.30 11.80
N GLU A 293 -24.81 -1.29 10.98
CA GLU A 293 -25.77 -0.56 10.17
C GLU A 293 -26.46 -1.46 9.14
N ILE A 294 -25.70 -2.27 8.41
CA ILE A 294 -26.23 -3.23 7.42
C ILE A 294 -27.13 -4.28 8.12
N ALA A 295 -26.76 -4.77 9.30
CA ALA A 295 -27.58 -5.69 10.07
C ALA A 295 -28.92 -5.08 10.52
N ARG A 296 -28.99 -3.75 10.69
CA ARG A 296 -30.25 -3.01 10.98
C ARG A 296 -31.15 -2.86 9.76
N PHE A 297 -30.61 -3.01 8.54
CA PHE A 297 -31.37 -2.98 7.28
C PHE A 297 -31.86 -4.36 6.83
N GLN A 298 -31.85 -5.39 7.68
CA GLN A 298 -32.56 -6.62 7.38
C GLN A 298 -34.06 -6.30 7.35
N VAL A 299 -34.53 -6.21 6.11
CA VAL A 299 -35.91 -5.94 5.72
C VAL A 299 -36.81 -7.05 6.26
N HIS A 300 -37.91 -6.62 6.88
CA HIS A 300 -39.06 -7.47 7.19
C HIS A 300 -39.75 -7.92 5.91
#